data_41769a32423aba971e66baf6d6e63501
#
_entry.id   41769a32423aba971e66baf6d6e63501
#
_cell.length_a   1.000
_cell.length_b   1.000
_cell.length_c   1.000
_cell.angle_alpha   90.00
_cell.angle_beta   90.00
_cell.angle_gamma   90.00
#
_symmetry.space_group_name_H-M   'P 1'
#
loop_
_entity.id
_entity.type
_entity.pdbx_description
1 polymer ?
#
loop_
_entity_poly.entity_id
_entity_poly.type
_entity_poly.pdbx_seq_one_letter_code
_entity_poly.pdbx_strand_id
1 'polypeptide(L)'
;MSIHIAQPTPYQEVNAFLNLLLSHMRSILGDHFVGLYLGGSLALGDFNPNRSDLDFVASTVDKLPLETIVALEEMHTQLWNTGAKWARKLDGSYVPQHVLRRWTSNDMPCPFVEEDQFTITNQGSAVIQRYIIRQHGVVVAGPSPSTFIDLVDASDLRHALRDNVEQWWRPLLDDPDWVQQSQKQPFAILTMCRALYTLEHGIVASKPVAARWFQQMIGGEWTELIEWALAWPHDMKSNRLASTLSLIQYTLKRFEDWNESGLDKYL
;
A
#
# COMPACT_ATOMS: atom_id res chain seq x y z
N MET A 1 -9.48 -35.26 5.64
CA MET A 1 -9.41 -33.90 6.23
C MET A 1 -10.04 -32.93 5.24
N SER A 2 -11.18 -32.33 5.59
CA SER A 2 -11.79 -31.30 4.73
C SER A 2 -10.85 -30.09 4.71
N ILE A 3 -10.38 -29.73 3.52
CA ILE A 3 -9.63 -28.48 3.32
C ILE A 3 -10.62 -27.37 3.59
N HIS A 4 -10.48 -26.69 4.70
CA HIS A 4 -11.24 -25.47 4.97
C HIS A 4 -10.76 -24.41 3.96
N ILE A 5 -11.54 -24.18 2.92
CA ILE A 5 -11.29 -23.13 1.92
C ILE A 5 -11.56 -21.81 2.62
N ALA A 6 -10.51 -21.01 2.83
CA ALA A 6 -10.65 -19.70 3.41
C ALA A 6 -11.52 -18.81 2.50
N GLN A 7 -12.49 -18.11 3.07
CA GLN A 7 -13.29 -17.10 2.39
C GLN A 7 -13.14 -15.75 3.14
N PRO A 8 -11.94 -15.16 3.10
CA PRO A 8 -11.65 -13.96 3.86
C PRO A 8 -12.33 -12.71 3.30
N THR A 9 -12.87 -12.77 2.07
CA THR A 9 -13.47 -11.63 1.38
C THR A 9 -14.86 -12.00 0.83
N PRO A 10 -15.73 -11.01 0.54
CA PRO A 10 -17.02 -11.27 -0.12
C PRO A 10 -16.88 -11.62 -1.61
N TYR A 11 -15.67 -11.62 -2.17
CA TYR A 11 -15.41 -11.82 -3.60
C TYR A 11 -14.93 -13.23 -3.89
N GLN A 12 -15.80 -14.06 -4.47
CA GLN A 12 -15.51 -15.48 -4.72
C GLN A 12 -14.27 -15.70 -5.58
N GLU A 13 -14.09 -14.90 -6.64
CA GLU A 13 -12.92 -15.00 -7.53
C GLU A 13 -11.61 -14.66 -6.80
N VAL A 14 -11.64 -13.64 -5.93
CA VAL A 14 -10.49 -13.26 -5.09
C VAL A 14 -10.16 -14.39 -4.13
N ASN A 15 -11.16 -14.96 -3.45
CA ASN A 15 -10.96 -16.06 -2.52
C ASN A 15 -10.38 -17.31 -3.19
N ALA A 16 -10.84 -17.65 -4.41
CA ALA A 16 -10.30 -18.76 -5.18
C ALA A 16 -8.80 -18.55 -5.50
N PHE A 17 -8.44 -17.34 -5.93
CA PHE A 17 -7.06 -16.99 -6.21
C PHE A 17 -6.19 -16.96 -4.94
N LEU A 18 -6.70 -16.42 -3.83
CA LEU A 18 -5.99 -16.42 -2.55
C LEU A 18 -5.71 -17.81 -2.01
N ASN A 19 -6.64 -18.75 -2.20
CA ASN A 19 -6.43 -20.16 -1.81
C ASN A 19 -5.32 -20.81 -2.65
N LEU A 20 -5.26 -20.53 -3.95
CA LEU A 20 -4.18 -20.98 -4.83
C LEU A 20 -2.83 -20.38 -4.38
N LEU A 21 -2.77 -19.06 -4.20
CA LEU A 21 -1.57 -18.33 -3.77
C LEU A 21 -1.08 -18.85 -2.42
N LEU A 22 -1.97 -18.99 -1.44
CA LEU A 22 -1.66 -19.52 -0.11
C LEU A 22 -1.09 -20.94 -0.16
N SER A 23 -1.66 -21.80 -1.02
CA SER A 23 -1.16 -23.17 -1.20
C SER A 23 0.28 -23.19 -1.72
N HIS A 24 0.58 -22.38 -2.73
CA HIS A 24 1.92 -22.26 -3.28
C HIS A 24 2.91 -21.65 -2.26
N MET A 25 2.52 -20.57 -1.59
CA MET A 25 3.35 -19.95 -0.54
C MET A 25 3.69 -20.93 0.56
N ARG A 26 2.73 -21.71 1.06
CA ARG A 26 2.98 -22.72 2.09
C ARG A 26 3.91 -23.82 1.63
N SER A 27 3.79 -24.25 0.39
CA SER A 27 4.67 -25.28 -0.19
C SER A 27 6.12 -24.81 -0.29
N ILE A 28 6.34 -23.53 -0.64
CA ILE A 28 7.68 -22.96 -0.82
C ILE A 28 8.28 -22.53 0.52
N LEU A 29 7.50 -21.85 1.34
CA LEU A 29 7.98 -21.27 2.61
C LEU A 29 8.14 -22.34 3.72
N GLY A 30 7.36 -23.42 3.70
CA GLY A 30 7.40 -24.44 4.74
C GLY A 30 7.32 -23.85 6.15
N ASP A 31 8.30 -24.15 6.99
CA ASP A 31 8.38 -23.67 8.37
C ASP A 31 8.69 -22.15 8.49
N HIS A 32 9.09 -21.49 7.41
CA HIS A 32 9.22 -20.03 7.38
C HIS A 32 7.87 -19.30 7.31
N PHE A 33 6.76 -19.97 6.97
CA PHE A 33 5.46 -19.34 6.82
C PHE A 33 4.82 -19.02 8.18
N VAL A 34 4.51 -17.73 8.44
CA VAL A 34 3.77 -17.29 9.64
C VAL A 34 2.32 -16.97 9.28
N GLY A 35 2.08 -16.18 8.23
CA GLY A 35 0.73 -15.77 7.86
C GLY A 35 0.66 -15.01 6.55
N LEU A 36 -0.58 -14.88 6.05
CA LEU A 36 -0.92 -14.11 4.86
C LEU A 36 -2.05 -13.16 5.22
N TYR A 37 -1.86 -11.89 4.95
CA TYR A 37 -2.75 -10.79 5.30
C TYR A 37 -3.02 -9.92 4.08
N LEU A 38 -4.25 -9.41 3.95
CA LEU A 38 -4.59 -8.45 2.89
C LEU A 38 -4.63 -7.04 3.48
N GLY A 39 -4.07 -6.12 2.71
CA GLY A 39 -3.99 -4.69 3.02
C GLY A 39 -4.84 -3.84 2.09
N GLY A 40 -4.35 -2.64 1.83
CA GLY A 40 -4.83 -1.72 0.82
C GLY A 40 -6.32 -1.44 0.83
N SER A 41 -6.90 -1.32 -0.34
CA SER A 41 -8.32 -1.00 -0.53
C SER A 41 -9.26 -2.06 0.04
N LEU A 42 -8.84 -3.34 0.05
CA LEU A 42 -9.64 -4.44 0.57
C LEU A 42 -9.78 -4.33 2.10
N ALA A 43 -8.69 -4.07 2.79
CA ALA A 43 -8.68 -3.85 4.24
C ALA A 43 -9.42 -2.57 4.65
N LEU A 44 -9.36 -1.53 3.81
CA LEU A 44 -9.99 -0.23 4.06
C LEU A 44 -11.46 -0.14 3.58
N GLY A 45 -12.03 -1.22 3.04
CA GLY A 45 -13.44 -1.30 2.67
C GLY A 45 -13.83 -0.64 1.34
N ASP A 46 -12.85 -0.28 0.51
CA ASP A 46 -13.08 0.38 -0.80
C ASP A 46 -12.61 -0.45 -2.01
N PHE A 47 -12.52 -1.75 -1.83
CA PHE A 47 -12.07 -2.63 -2.90
C PHE A 47 -13.08 -2.69 -4.05
N ASN A 48 -12.60 -2.43 -5.26
CA ASN A 48 -13.35 -2.58 -6.49
C ASN A 48 -12.67 -3.63 -7.40
N PRO A 49 -13.32 -4.79 -7.66
CA PRO A 49 -12.71 -5.88 -8.44
C PRO A 49 -12.24 -5.47 -9.85
N ASN A 50 -12.79 -4.41 -10.43
CA ASN A 50 -12.46 -3.99 -11.79
C ASN A 50 -11.21 -3.12 -11.86
N ARG A 51 -10.85 -2.41 -10.79
CA ARG A 51 -9.75 -1.42 -10.79
C ARG A 51 -8.74 -1.58 -9.67
N SER A 52 -9.12 -2.16 -8.51
CA SER A 52 -8.21 -2.34 -7.39
C SER A 52 -7.21 -3.46 -7.63
N ASP A 53 -6.02 -3.27 -7.09
CA ASP A 53 -5.02 -4.31 -6.94
C ASP A 53 -5.29 -5.13 -5.68
N LEU A 54 -4.61 -6.25 -5.53
CA LEU A 54 -4.73 -7.15 -4.40
C LEU A 54 -3.47 -7.00 -3.54
N ASP A 55 -3.55 -6.10 -2.56
CA ASP A 55 -2.45 -5.81 -1.65
C ASP A 55 -2.31 -6.93 -0.61
N PHE A 56 -1.10 -7.51 -0.46
CA PHE A 56 -0.85 -8.54 0.53
C PHE A 56 0.45 -8.33 1.32
N VAL A 57 0.49 -8.90 2.52
CA VAL A 57 1.71 -9.12 3.30
C VAL A 57 1.77 -10.59 3.70
N ALA A 58 2.81 -11.27 3.26
CA ALA A 58 3.17 -12.60 3.76
C ALA A 58 4.22 -12.44 4.86
N SER A 59 3.85 -12.80 6.10
CA SER A 59 4.77 -12.78 7.22
C SER A 59 5.59 -14.05 7.26
N THR A 60 6.90 -13.90 7.45
CA THR A 60 7.84 -15.02 7.62
C THR A 60 8.47 -15.01 9.00
N VAL A 61 8.93 -16.17 9.48
CA VAL A 61 9.61 -16.28 10.79
C VAL A 61 10.82 -15.36 10.83
N ASP A 62 11.70 -15.50 9.83
CA ASP A 62 12.93 -14.73 9.67
C ASP A 62 13.17 -14.36 8.21
N LYS A 63 14.32 -13.76 7.92
CA LYS A 63 14.80 -13.49 6.57
C LYS A 63 14.85 -14.78 5.77
N LEU A 64 14.34 -14.76 4.55
CA LEU A 64 14.30 -15.91 3.67
C LEU A 64 15.69 -16.23 3.09
N PRO A 65 16.04 -17.52 3.00
CA PRO A 65 17.20 -17.98 2.22
C PRO A 65 17.06 -17.61 0.74
N LEU A 66 18.20 -17.46 0.05
CA LEU A 66 18.20 -17.09 -1.37
C LEU A 66 17.44 -18.09 -2.24
N GLU A 67 17.60 -19.39 -1.97
CA GLU A 67 16.87 -20.44 -2.67
C GLU A 67 15.35 -20.32 -2.54
N THR A 68 14.87 -19.93 -1.36
CA THR A 68 13.45 -19.69 -1.13
C THR A 68 12.96 -18.45 -1.88
N ILE A 69 13.76 -17.39 -1.93
CA ILE A 69 13.47 -16.17 -2.68
C ILE A 69 13.36 -16.49 -4.18
N VAL A 70 14.29 -17.25 -4.74
CA VAL A 70 14.26 -17.68 -6.14
C VAL A 70 13.02 -18.53 -6.43
N ALA A 71 12.66 -19.47 -5.54
CA ALA A 71 11.47 -20.28 -5.71
C ALA A 71 10.16 -19.44 -5.66
N LEU A 72 10.11 -18.38 -4.85
CA LEU A 72 8.98 -17.43 -4.85
C LEU A 72 8.91 -16.63 -6.14
N GLU A 73 10.04 -16.16 -6.67
CA GLU A 73 10.10 -15.44 -7.95
C GLU A 73 9.61 -16.33 -9.10
N GLU A 74 10.06 -17.57 -9.16
CA GLU A 74 9.60 -18.56 -10.14
C GLU A 74 8.10 -18.81 -10.02
N MET A 75 7.57 -18.96 -8.81
CA MET A 75 6.15 -19.14 -8.55
C MET A 75 5.32 -17.96 -9.05
N HIS A 76 5.71 -16.72 -8.75
CA HIS A 76 5.03 -15.53 -9.24
C HIS A 76 5.11 -15.43 -10.77
N THR A 77 6.27 -15.72 -11.37
CA THR A 77 6.44 -15.76 -12.82
C THR A 77 5.48 -16.79 -13.47
N GLN A 78 5.35 -17.97 -12.86
CA GLN A 78 4.40 -18.99 -13.34
C GLN A 78 2.95 -18.51 -13.24
N LEU A 79 2.57 -17.88 -12.13
CA LEU A 79 1.23 -17.29 -11.96
C LEU A 79 0.95 -16.20 -13.00
N TRP A 80 1.87 -15.30 -13.29
CA TRP A 80 1.72 -14.27 -14.33
C TRP A 80 1.52 -14.89 -15.71
N ASN A 81 2.26 -15.95 -16.03
CA ASN A 81 2.15 -16.67 -17.30
C ASN A 81 0.82 -17.39 -17.49
N THR A 82 0.06 -17.65 -16.41
CA THR A 82 -1.31 -18.20 -16.54
C THR A 82 -2.29 -17.21 -17.17
N GLY A 83 -1.97 -15.91 -17.16
CA GLY A 83 -2.89 -14.86 -17.57
C GLY A 83 -4.03 -14.60 -16.59
N ALA A 84 -3.99 -15.20 -15.40
CA ALA A 84 -5.01 -14.99 -14.37
C ALA A 84 -5.07 -13.51 -13.97
N LYS A 85 -6.27 -12.95 -13.95
CA LYS A 85 -6.54 -11.54 -13.64
C LYS A 85 -5.81 -11.07 -12.39
N TRP A 86 -5.93 -11.82 -11.30
CA TRP A 86 -5.39 -11.43 -10.00
C TRP A 86 -3.88 -11.65 -9.87
N ALA A 87 -3.29 -12.51 -10.68
CA ALA A 87 -1.84 -12.70 -10.68
C ALA A 87 -1.09 -11.41 -11.07
N ARG A 88 -1.63 -10.67 -12.06
CA ARG A 88 -1.05 -9.40 -12.53
C ARG A 88 -1.48 -8.17 -11.72
N LYS A 89 -2.34 -8.38 -10.75
CA LYS A 89 -2.85 -7.34 -9.84
C LYS A 89 -2.39 -7.57 -8.39
N LEU A 90 -1.40 -8.41 -8.20
CA LEU A 90 -0.77 -8.58 -6.91
C LEU A 90 0.19 -7.42 -6.63
N ASP A 91 0.06 -6.87 -5.44
CA ASP A 91 0.98 -5.90 -4.84
C ASP A 91 1.27 -6.33 -3.40
N GLY A 92 2.51 -6.69 -3.10
CA GLY A 92 2.79 -7.13 -1.74
C GLY A 92 4.18 -7.64 -1.49
N SER A 93 4.42 -8.04 -0.24
CA SER A 93 5.76 -8.30 0.27
C SER A 93 5.82 -9.54 1.16
N TYR A 94 7.01 -10.13 1.23
CA TYR A 94 7.38 -11.21 2.14
C TYR A 94 8.25 -10.62 3.24
N VAL A 95 7.68 -10.43 4.43
CA VAL A 95 8.32 -9.63 5.49
C VAL A 95 8.54 -10.47 6.74
N PRO A 96 9.77 -10.50 7.29
CA PRO A 96 10.05 -11.13 8.57
C PRO A 96 9.16 -10.56 9.68
N GLN A 97 8.70 -11.43 10.59
CA GLN A 97 7.79 -11.03 11.66
C GLN A 97 8.37 -9.93 12.56
N HIS A 98 9.67 -9.94 12.82
CA HIS A 98 10.33 -8.90 13.62
C HIS A 98 10.33 -7.54 12.91
N VAL A 99 10.45 -7.50 11.56
CA VAL A 99 10.36 -6.27 10.75
C VAL A 99 8.92 -5.74 10.74
N LEU A 100 7.92 -6.63 10.63
CA LEU A 100 6.51 -6.23 10.77
C LEU A 100 6.20 -5.73 12.18
N ARG A 101 6.79 -6.33 13.22
CA ARG A 101 6.61 -5.86 14.59
C ARG A 101 7.03 -4.41 14.73
N ARG A 102 8.26 -4.11 14.37
CA ARG A 102 8.84 -2.77 14.44
C ARG A 102 9.99 -2.67 13.43
N TRP A 103 9.76 -1.89 12.38
CA TRP A 103 10.83 -1.61 11.41
C TRP A 103 11.92 -0.73 12.02
N THR A 104 13.17 -1.02 11.66
CA THR A 104 14.34 -0.18 11.98
C THR A 104 15.13 0.09 10.70
N SER A 105 15.96 1.13 10.70
CA SER A 105 16.83 1.47 9.56
C SER A 105 17.86 0.39 9.23
N ASN A 106 18.08 -0.58 10.12
CA ASN A 106 18.98 -1.70 9.92
C ASN A 106 18.30 -2.92 9.29
N ASP A 107 16.97 -2.87 9.12
CA ASP A 107 16.24 -3.97 8.50
C ASP A 107 16.56 -4.05 7.01
N MET A 108 16.74 -5.26 6.56
CA MET A 108 17.15 -5.53 5.19
C MET A 108 15.94 -5.41 4.23
N PRO A 109 16.22 -5.10 2.94
CA PRO A 109 15.20 -5.19 1.91
C PRO A 109 14.54 -6.57 1.88
N CYS A 110 13.24 -6.58 1.61
CA CYS A 110 12.39 -7.77 1.55
C CYS A 110 11.94 -8.05 0.11
N PRO A 111 11.61 -9.32 -0.24
CA PRO A 111 10.99 -9.62 -1.52
C PRO A 111 9.66 -8.89 -1.66
N PHE A 112 9.47 -8.27 -2.81
CA PHE A 112 8.32 -7.44 -3.14
C PHE A 112 7.81 -7.77 -4.54
N VAL A 113 6.50 -7.81 -4.68
CA VAL A 113 5.77 -8.05 -5.92
C VAL A 113 4.95 -6.82 -6.24
N GLU A 114 5.11 -6.27 -7.42
CA GLU A 114 4.30 -5.17 -7.92
C GLU A 114 4.09 -5.35 -9.42
N GLU A 115 2.83 -5.30 -9.87
CA GLU A 115 2.46 -5.57 -11.26
C GLU A 115 2.94 -6.98 -11.69
N ASP A 116 3.87 -7.10 -12.63
CA ASP A 116 4.50 -8.36 -13.04
C ASP A 116 6.02 -8.37 -12.78
N GLN A 117 6.45 -7.71 -11.70
CA GLN A 117 7.82 -7.64 -11.27
C GLN A 117 8.02 -8.24 -9.87
N PHE A 118 9.13 -8.93 -9.69
CA PHE A 118 9.60 -9.41 -8.41
C PHE A 118 10.94 -8.74 -8.09
N THR A 119 11.00 -8.01 -6.99
CA THR A 119 12.16 -7.19 -6.62
C THR A 119 12.51 -7.38 -5.15
N ILE A 120 13.67 -6.87 -4.74
CA ILE A 120 14.08 -6.83 -3.34
C ILE A 120 14.16 -5.37 -2.91
N THR A 121 13.29 -4.96 -1.99
CA THR A 121 13.13 -3.55 -1.63
C THR A 121 12.68 -3.36 -0.17
N ASN A 122 12.81 -2.14 0.34
CA ASN A 122 12.35 -1.75 1.67
C ASN A 122 10.85 -1.37 1.72
N GLN A 123 10.12 -1.41 0.61
CA GLN A 123 8.73 -0.96 0.55
C GLN A 123 7.78 -1.75 1.47
N GLY A 124 8.04 -3.05 1.65
CA GLY A 124 7.20 -3.91 2.49
C GLY A 124 7.24 -3.63 4.00
N SER A 125 8.15 -2.77 4.46
CA SER A 125 8.30 -2.42 5.88
C SER A 125 7.68 -1.07 6.26
N ALA A 126 6.98 -0.42 5.32
CA ALA A 126 6.45 0.93 5.52
C ALA A 126 5.50 1.01 6.72
N VAL A 127 5.65 2.06 7.52
CA VAL A 127 4.83 2.34 8.72
C VAL A 127 3.34 2.34 8.40
N ILE A 128 2.95 2.91 7.26
CA ILE A 128 1.56 2.98 6.80
C ILE A 128 1.00 1.57 6.54
N GLN A 129 1.78 0.69 5.90
CA GLN A 129 1.36 -0.69 5.64
C GLN A 129 1.17 -1.46 6.97
N ARG A 130 2.11 -1.32 7.93
CA ARG A 130 1.99 -1.92 9.26
C ARG A 130 0.75 -1.44 9.99
N TYR A 131 0.44 -0.14 9.93
CA TYR A 131 -0.79 0.43 10.48
C TYR A 131 -2.02 -0.24 9.86
N ILE A 132 -2.10 -0.26 8.52
CA ILE A 132 -3.26 -0.84 7.80
C ILE A 132 -3.42 -2.32 8.17
N ILE A 133 -2.34 -3.11 8.11
CA ILE A 133 -2.40 -4.56 8.42
C ILE A 133 -2.81 -4.79 9.87
N ARG A 134 -2.26 -4.03 10.82
CA ARG A 134 -2.59 -4.18 12.23
C ARG A 134 -4.02 -3.82 12.58
N GLN A 135 -4.54 -2.72 12.02
CA GLN A 135 -5.85 -2.17 12.38
C GLN A 135 -6.99 -2.74 11.54
N HIS A 136 -6.74 -3.02 10.27
CA HIS A 136 -7.77 -3.34 9.27
C HIS A 136 -7.47 -4.61 8.48
N GLY A 137 -6.26 -5.20 8.62
CA GLY A 137 -5.81 -6.30 7.80
C GLY A 137 -6.75 -7.50 7.83
N VAL A 138 -7.11 -7.99 6.65
CA VAL A 138 -7.92 -9.20 6.50
C VAL A 138 -7.03 -10.42 6.60
N VAL A 139 -7.27 -11.26 7.60
CA VAL A 139 -6.48 -12.48 7.82
C VAL A 139 -6.92 -13.58 6.85
N VAL A 140 -6.01 -13.96 5.94
CA VAL A 140 -6.20 -15.14 5.07
C VAL A 140 -5.70 -16.40 5.78
N ALA A 141 -4.56 -16.29 6.46
CA ALA A 141 -3.99 -17.37 7.27
C ALA A 141 -3.03 -16.78 8.32
N GLY A 142 -2.86 -17.48 9.44
CA GLY A 142 -1.93 -17.09 10.51
C GLY A 142 -2.60 -16.41 11.71
N PRO A 143 -1.80 -15.92 12.68
CA PRO A 143 -2.29 -15.23 13.86
C PRO A 143 -2.85 -13.84 13.54
N SER A 144 -3.66 -13.26 14.44
CA SER A 144 -4.11 -11.87 14.29
C SER A 144 -2.93 -10.90 14.27
N PRO A 145 -2.84 -9.98 13.29
CA PRO A 145 -1.73 -9.01 13.19
C PRO A 145 -1.56 -8.17 14.46
N SER A 146 -2.64 -7.86 15.15
CA SER A 146 -2.60 -7.08 16.39
C SER A 146 -1.85 -7.78 17.55
N THR A 147 -1.60 -9.08 17.45
CA THR A 147 -0.88 -9.85 18.48
C THR A 147 0.64 -9.74 18.35
N PHE A 148 1.15 -9.31 17.20
CA PHE A 148 2.60 -9.28 16.96
C PHE A 148 3.12 -8.00 16.30
N ILE A 149 2.27 -7.19 15.68
CA ILE A 149 2.66 -5.86 15.18
C ILE A 149 2.45 -4.84 16.31
N ASP A 150 3.49 -4.09 16.65
CA ASP A 150 3.42 -3.02 17.65
C ASP A 150 2.44 -1.92 17.21
N LEU A 151 1.91 -1.19 18.16
CA LEU A 151 1.03 -0.06 17.87
C LEU A 151 1.78 0.97 17.02
N VAL A 152 1.11 1.44 15.97
CA VAL A 152 1.53 2.58 15.16
C VAL A 152 0.59 3.72 15.52
N ASP A 153 1.11 4.75 16.12
CA ASP A 153 0.31 5.90 16.54
C ASP A 153 0.25 7.02 15.49
N ALA A 154 -0.49 8.09 15.82
CA ALA A 154 -0.66 9.21 14.92
C ALA A 154 0.67 9.96 14.63
N SER A 155 1.58 9.99 15.60
CA SER A 155 2.90 10.59 15.43
C SER A 155 3.76 9.80 14.46
N ASP A 156 3.79 8.46 14.62
CA ASP A 156 4.49 7.55 13.71
C ASP A 156 4.02 7.73 12.27
N LEU A 157 2.69 7.81 12.06
CA LEU A 157 2.10 8.02 10.73
C LEU A 157 2.49 9.34 10.11
N ARG A 158 2.44 10.44 10.89
CA ARG A 158 2.78 11.79 10.42
C ARG A 158 4.26 11.88 10.04
N HIS A 159 5.15 11.32 10.86
CA HIS A 159 6.58 11.30 10.56
C HIS A 159 6.89 10.47 9.30
N ALA A 160 6.31 9.28 9.19
CA ALA A 160 6.52 8.43 8.01
C ALA A 160 6.00 9.08 6.72
N LEU A 161 4.86 9.79 6.80
CA LEU A 161 4.32 10.52 5.66
C LEU A 161 5.19 11.73 5.30
N ARG A 162 5.66 12.49 6.28
CA ARG A 162 6.59 13.60 6.03
C ARG A 162 7.82 13.09 5.29
N ASP A 163 8.45 12.02 5.79
CA ASP A 163 9.65 11.48 5.17
C ASP A 163 9.36 10.99 3.73
N ASN A 164 8.20 10.36 3.49
CA ASN A 164 7.77 9.96 2.15
C ASN A 164 7.54 11.16 1.23
N VAL A 165 6.85 12.20 1.72
CA VAL A 165 6.56 13.42 0.96
C VAL A 165 7.86 14.13 0.57
N GLU A 166 8.84 14.20 1.48
CA GLU A 166 10.14 14.82 1.23
C GLU A 166 11.04 14.00 0.31
N GLN A 167 11.13 12.69 0.51
CA GLN A 167 12.09 11.86 -0.19
C GLN A 167 11.60 11.35 -1.54
N TRP A 168 10.28 11.16 -1.70
CA TRP A 168 9.69 10.63 -2.94
C TRP A 168 8.95 11.68 -3.76
N TRP A 169 8.09 12.51 -3.12
CA TRP A 169 7.22 13.42 -3.86
C TRP A 169 7.88 14.75 -4.20
N ARG A 170 8.74 15.30 -3.32
CA ARG A 170 9.46 16.55 -3.59
C ARG A 170 10.34 16.49 -4.86
N PRO A 171 11.13 15.43 -5.11
CA PRO A 171 11.94 15.35 -6.32
C PRO A 171 11.13 15.39 -7.63
N LEU A 172 9.86 14.96 -7.59
CA LEU A 172 8.99 14.99 -8.77
C LEU A 172 8.60 16.42 -9.22
N LEU A 173 8.85 17.44 -8.40
CA LEU A 173 8.66 18.84 -8.83
C LEU A 173 9.76 19.28 -9.78
N ASP A 174 10.97 18.76 -9.63
CA ASP A 174 12.14 19.09 -10.46
C ASP A 174 12.27 18.12 -11.65
N ASP A 175 11.93 16.84 -11.43
CA ASP A 175 11.96 15.78 -12.43
C ASP A 175 10.63 15.01 -12.46
N PRO A 176 9.64 15.46 -13.25
CA PRO A 176 8.29 14.93 -13.24
C PRO A 176 8.10 13.66 -14.10
N ASP A 177 9.13 13.02 -14.59
CA ASP A 177 9.05 11.92 -15.58
C ASP A 177 8.08 10.81 -15.18
N TRP A 178 8.07 10.42 -13.89
CA TRP A 178 7.13 9.41 -13.41
C TRP A 178 5.67 9.90 -13.45
N VAL A 179 5.39 11.11 -12.96
CA VAL A 179 4.03 11.68 -12.90
C VAL A 179 3.58 12.27 -14.23
N GLN A 180 4.49 12.47 -15.19
CA GLN A 180 4.19 12.87 -16.55
C GLN A 180 3.33 11.83 -17.27
N GLN A 181 3.45 10.57 -16.90
CA GLN A 181 2.60 9.49 -17.37
C GLN A 181 1.17 9.69 -16.84
N SER A 182 0.21 9.94 -17.75
CA SER A 182 -1.16 10.32 -17.40
C SER A 182 -1.86 9.29 -16.49
N GLN A 183 -1.53 8.00 -16.60
CA GLN A 183 -2.05 6.94 -15.75
C GLN A 183 -1.55 7.00 -14.30
N LYS A 184 -0.41 7.68 -14.02
CA LYS A 184 0.12 7.85 -12.67
C LYS A 184 -0.47 9.08 -11.95
N GLN A 185 -1.07 10.03 -12.69
CA GLN A 185 -1.63 11.26 -12.11
C GLN A 185 -2.79 11.00 -11.14
N PRO A 186 -3.81 10.17 -11.44
CA PRO A 186 -4.86 9.86 -10.49
C PRO A 186 -4.34 9.24 -9.19
N PHE A 187 -3.34 8.37 -9.28
CA PHE A 187 -2.67 7.80 -8.11
C PHE A 187 -2.01 8.89 -7.26
N ALA A 188 -1.25 9.80 -7.88
CA ALA A 188 -0.59 10.91 -7.21
C ALA A 188 -1.60 11.81 -6.50
N ILE A 189 -2.65 12.27 -7.21
CA ILE A 189 -3.70 13.15 -6.67
C ILE A 189 -4.36 12.50 -5.43
N LEU A 190 -4.83 11.26 -5.56
CA LEU A 190 -5.51 10.57 -4.47
C LEU A 190 -4.58 10.22 -3.31
N THR A 191 -3.29 10.03 -3.58
CA THR A 191 -2.27 9.83 -2.54
C THR A 191 -2.02 11.13 -1.77
N MET A 192 -1.97 12.28 -2.43
CA MET A 192 -1.87 13.59 -1.76
C MET A 192 -3.07 13.85 -0.85
N CYS A 193 -4.29 13.58 -1.32
CA CYS A 193 -5.49 13.68 -0.49
C CYS A 193 -5.38 12.79 0.77
N ARG A 194 -4.90 11.56 0.61
CA ARG A 194 -4.72 10.62 1.73
C ARG A 194 -3.63 11.07 2.69
N ALA A 195 -2.53 11.62 2.19
CA ALA A 195 -1.46 12.15 3.01
C ALA A 195 -1.97 13.31 3.89
N LEU A 196 -2.71 14.25 3.31
CA LEU A 196 -3.30 15.38 4.03
C LEU A 196 -4.38 14.96 5.03
N TYR A 197 -5.21 13.97 4.67
CA TYR A 197 -6.17 13.37 5.61
C TYR A 197 -5.47 12.78 6.83
N THR A 198 -4.40 12.02 6.59
CA THR A 198 -3.66 11.37 7.68
C THR A 198 -2.89 12.40 8.52
N LEU A 199 -2.35 13.45 7.90
CA LEU A 199 -1.72 14.57 8.61
C LEU A 199 -2.70 15.21 9.61
N GLU A 200 -3.93 15.48 9.17
CA GLU A 200 -4.96 16.11 10.00
C GLU A 200 -5.47 15.18 11.09
N HIS A 201 -5.89 13.97 10.72
CA HIS A 201 -6.63 13.07 11.61
C HIS A 201 -5.76 12.05 12.37
N GLY A 202 -4.49 11.84 11.97
CA GLY A 202 -3.62 10.83 12.58
C GLY A 202 -4.05 9.38 12.34
N ILE A 203 -4.88 9.13 11.32
CA ILE A 203 -5.34 7.80 10.91
C ILE A 203 -5.30 7.68 9.39
N VAL A 204 -5.19 6.45 8.88
CA VAL A 204 -5.20 6.20 7.44
C VAL A 204 -6.63 5.91 6.97
N ALA A 205 -7.10 6.65 5.95
CA ALA A 205 -8.34 6.36 5.25
C ALA A 205 -8.06 5.78 3.86
N SER A 206 -9.09 5.24 3.22
CA SER A 206 -9.02 4.90 1.80
C SER A 206 -8.88 6.14 0.92
N LYS A 207 -8.34 5.95 -0.30
CA LYS A 207 -8.17 7.06 -1.25
C LYS A 207 -9.48 7.82 -1.53
N PRO A 208 -10.63 7.15 -1.80
CA PRO A 208 -11.90 7.85 -2.01
C PRO A 208 -12.39 8.62 -0.78
N VAL A 209 -12.30 8.05 0.41
CA VAL A 209 -12.71 8.73 1.65
C VAL A 209 -11.88 9.99 1.89
N ALA A 210 -10.56 9.88 1.76
CA ALA A 210 -9.67 11.02 1.92
C ALA A 210 -9.89 12.10 0.85
N ALA A 211 -10.14 11.70 -0.40
CA ALA A 211 -10.45 12.61 -1.50
C ALA A 211 -11.74 13.40 -1.25
N ARG A 212 -12.79 12.74 -0.78
CA ARG A 212 -14.07 13.41 -0.44
C ARG A 212 -13.93 14.35 0.74
N TRP A 213 -13.19 13.97 1.77
CA TRP A 213 -12.85 14.87 2.87
C TRP A 213 -12.11 16.12 2.37
N PHE A 214 -11.08 15.93 1.53
CA PHE A 214 -10.31 17.04 0.98
C PHE A 214 -11.20 18.01 0.18
N GLN A 215 -12.12 17.51 -0.64
CA GLN A 215 -13.07 18.33 -1.37
C GLN A 215 -13.99 19.15 -0.45
N GLN A 216 -14.43 18.56 0.66
CA GLN A 216 -15.33 19.23 1.61
C GLN A 216 -14.60 20.29 2.44
N MET A 217 -13.39 20.03 2.86
CA MET A 217 -12.65 20.88 3.80
C MET A 217 -11.81 21.94 3.11
N ILE A 218 -11.24 21.65 1.95
CA ILE A 218 -10.31 22.50 1.23
C ILE A 218 -10.91 22.93 -0.10
N GLY A 219 -11.46 21.97 -0.86
CA GLY A 219 -12.28 22.19 -2.07
C GLY A 219 -11.70 23.16 -3.08
N GLY A 220 -12.54 24.12 -3.50
CA GLY A 220 -12.15 25.20 -4.39
C GLY A 220 -11.63 24.73 -5.74
N GLU A 221 -10.46 25.18 -6.12
CA GLU A 221 -9.78 24.88 -7.38
C GLU A 221 -9.45 23.39 -7.59
N TRP A 222 -9.39 22.59 -6.51
CA TRP A 222 -9.04 21.17 -6.54
C TRP A 222 -10.24 20.25 -6.86
N THR A 223 -11.46 20.74 -6.74
CA THR A 223 -12.66 19.88 -6.83
C THR A 223 -12.74 19.15 -8.17
N GLU A 224 -12.53 19.83 -9.29
CA GLU A 224 -12.56 19.21 -10.63
C GLU A 224 -11.43 18.19 -10.81
N LEU A 225 -10.22 18.50 -10.31
CA LEU A 225 -9.07 17.61 -10.36
C LEU A 225 -9.31 16.30 -9.60
N ILE A 226 -9.93 16.40 -8.42
CA ILE A 226 -10.23 15.24 -7.59
C ILE A 226 -11.33 14.38 -8.20
N GLU A 227 -12.41 14.99 -8.74
CA GLU A 227 -13.45 14.25 -9.45
C GLU A 227 -12.88 13.49 -10.65
N TRP A 228 -11.99 14.14 -11.40
CA TRP A 228 -11.28 13.50 -12.49
C TRP A 228 -10.47 12.30 -12.01
N ALA A 229 -9.74 12.41 -10.90
CA ALA A 229 -8.96 11.31 -10.36
C ALA A 229 -9.82 10.16 -9.82
N LEU A 230 -10.96 10.47 -9.17
CA LEU A 230 -11.90 9.47 -8.65
C LEU A 230 -12.64 8.71 -9.75
N ALA A 231 -12.87 9.35 -10.90
CA ALA A 231 -13.55 8.74 -12.05
C ALA A 231 -12.64 7.82 -12.88
N TRP A 232 -11.33 7.72 -12.56
CA TRP A 232 -10.39 6.85 -13.27
C TRP A 232 -10.80 5.35 -13.20
N PRO A 233 -10.62 4.52 -14.24
CA PRO A 233 -10.06 4.84 -15.56
C PRO A 233 -11.10 5.51 -16.48
N HIS A 234 -10.67 6.50 -17.21
CA HIS A 234 -11.43 7.19 -18.23
C HIS A 234 -10.55 7.51 -19.44
N ASP A 235 -11.07 8.15 -20.47
CA ASP A 235 -10.33 8.42 -21.70
C ASP A 235 -8.99 9.12 -21.40
N MET A 236 -7.90 8.44 -21.75
CA MET A 236 -6.50 8.82 -21.45
C MET A 236 -6.03 10.12 -22.12
N LYS A 237 -6.89 10.86 -22.80
CA LYS A 237 -6.52 12.06 -23.55
C LYS A 237 -6.32 13.32 -22.71
N SER A 238 -6.80 13.33 -21.47
CA SER A 238 -6.64 14.49 -20.60
C SER A 238 -5.41 14.37 -19.72
N ASN A 239 -4.42 15.23 -19.95
CA ASN A 239 -3.24 15.36 -19.11
C ASN A 239 -3.50 16.46 -18.06
N ARG A 240 -3.35 16.13 -16.79
CA ARG A 240 -3.52 17.03 -15.63
C ARG A 240 -2.20 17.29 -14.90
N LEU A 241 -1.06 17.16 -15.59
CA LEU A 241 0.28 17.23 -14.99
C LEU A 241 0.47 18.50 -14.16
N ALA A 242 0.20 19.68 -14.73
CA ALA A 242 0.41 20.95 -14.02
C ALA A 242 -0.40 21.02 -12.71
N SER A 243 -1.68 20.64 -12.75
CA SER A 243 -2.54 20.62 -11.56
C SER A 243 -2.09 19.54 -10.54
N THR A 244 -1.59 18.41 -11.02
CA THR A 244 -1.05 17.35 -10.16
C THR A 244 0.20 17.82 -9.41
N LEU A 245 1.13 18.47 -10.12
CA LEU A 245 2.33 19.05 -9.51
C LEU A 245 1.99 20.16 -8.51
N SER A 246 1.00 21.00 -8.84
CA SER A 246 0.52 22.04 -7.90
C SER A 246 -0.06 21.42 -6.63
N LEU A 247 -0.79 20.29 -6.71
CA LEU A 247 -1.31 19.61 -5.52
C LEU A 247 -0.19 18.95 -4.71
N ILE A 248 0.83 18.38 -5.36
CA ILE A 248 2.03 17.87 -4.68
C ILE A 248 2.72 19.01 -3.92
N GLN A 249 2.93 20.15 -4.57
CA GLN A 249 3.55 21.33 -3.95
C GLN A 249 2.72 21.86 -2.76
N TYR A 250 1.39 21.93 -2.91
CA TYR A 250 0.48 22.27 -1.83
C TYR A 250 0.63 21.32 -0.63
N THR A 251 0.69 20.01 -0.90
CA THR A 251 0.85 18.99 0.14
C THR A 251 2.16 19.15 0.89
N LEU A 252 3.28 19.33 0.16
CA LEU A 252 4.60 19.60 0.75
C LEU A 252 4.56 20.79 1.72
N LYS A 253 3.99 21.90 1.26
CA LYS A 253 3.85 23.11 2.11
C LYS A 253 3.05 22.84 3.38
N ARG A 254 1.97 22.06 3.32
CA ARG A 254 1.17 21.71 4.50
C ARG A 254 1.98 20.87 5.51
N PHE A 255 2.87 20.00 5.06
CA PHE A 255 3.77 19.24 5.94
C PHE A 255 4.88 20.13 6.54
N GLU A 256 5.40 21.12 5.80
CA GLU A 256 6.32 22.12 6.31
C GLU A 256 5.67 22.97 7.42
N ASP A 257 4.49 23.54 7.15
CA ASP A 257 3.73 24.35 8.11
C ASP A 257 3.36 23.54 9.38
N TRP A 258 3.09 22.25 9.24
CA TRP A 258 2.81 21.37 10.37
C TRP A 258 4.05 21.19 11.27
N ASN A 259 5.24 21.03 10.68
CA ASN A 259 6.50 20.92 11.43
C ASN A 259 6.78 22.16 12.30
N GLU A 260 6.53 23.35 11.76
CA GLU A 260 6.76 24.60 12.48
C GLU A 260 5.76 24.83 13.63
N SER A 261 4.54 24.32 13.49
CA SER A 261 3.46 24.50 14.47
C SER A 261 3.26 23.33 15.45
N GLY A 262 3.77 22.15 15.14
CA GLY A 262 3.43 20.89 15.80
C GLY A 262 4.42 20.36 16.82
N LEU A 263 5.68 20.77 16.74
CA LEU A 263 6.71 20.31 17.69
C LEU A 263 6.54 20.91 19.11
N ASP A 264 5.89 22.07 19.24
CA ASP A 264 5.73 22.76 20.55
C ASP A 264 4.45 22.40 21.32
N LYS A 265 3.51 21.61 20.74
CA LYS A 265 2.23 21.31 21.40
C LYS A 265 2.17 19.97 22.11
N TYR A 266 3.17 19.11 21.98
CA TYR A 266 3.16 17.74 22.52
C TYR A 266 4.49 17.32 23.20
N LEU A 267 5.41 18.29 23.45
CA LEU A 267 6.50 18.18 24.41
C LEU A 267 6.07 18.83 25.74
#